data_d350cbe79ee8ae5b3016d4e733b74e44
#
_entry.id   d350cbe79ee8ae5b3016d4e733b74e44
#
_cell.length_a   1.000
_cell.length_b   1.000
_cell.length_c   1.000
_cell.angle_alpha   90.00
_cell.angle_beta   90.00
_cell.angle_gamma   90.00
#
_symmetry.space_group_name_H-M   'P 1'
#
loop_
_entity.id
_entity.type
_entity.pdbx_description
1 polymer ?
#
loop_
_entity_poly.entity_id
_entity_poly.type
_entity_poly.pdbx_seq_one_letter_code
_entity_poly.pdbx_strand_id
1 'polypeptide(L)'
;MTLNIQGIAASSGIAIAKAFRLENPEFNIEKKSITNEAAEIARLDAALEKAKTELEVIKDHAFAELGADKAAIFEAHLLVLNDPELVNPVKDKVNSEKVNAEFAMDEVASMFISMFENMDNEYMKERAADIRDVTKRVLAHLLGINFSNPGTISEEVIIIAEDLTPSDTAQLNRKYAKGFTTDIGGRTSHSAIMARSMEIPAVVGTKVVMEKIQNGDIVIIDGLDGEVIVNPSEETLRSFEEKKAKFEEQKAIWAKLKDQATVTSDGHHVELVANIGTPNDVQGIIDNGGEGVGLYRTEFLYMGRDNLPTEEEQFEAYKAVLEGVKEGQPVVVRTLDIGGDKELPYLHLPKEMNPFLGYRAIRLCLDEQDVFRTQLRALLRASVYGNLKIMFPMIATLDEFRQAQAILLEEKAKLVEAGTTVSDSIEVGMMVEIPASAVLADQFAKEVDFFSIGTNDLIQYTMAADRMNERVAYLYQPYNPSILRLVKMVIDAAHKEGKWAGMCGEMAGDSLAIPLLLGLGLDEFSMSATSILPARTQLSKLSKAEMETLAEKALTMSTAEEVVELVKSI
;
A
#
# COMPACT_ATOMS: atom_id res chain seq x y z
N MET A 1 -34.28 12.24 9.53
CA MET A 1 -33.96 10.96 10.20
C MET A 1 -32.49 10.71 9.99
N THR A 2 -31.70 10.59 11.04
CA THR A 2 -30.24 10.30 10.89
C THR A 2 -30.05 8.92 10.28
N LEU A 3 -29.23 8.81 9.26
CA LEU A 3 -28.91 7.56 8.59
C LEU A 3 -27.41 7.29 8.68
N ASN A 4 -27.03 6.11 9.15
CA ASN A 4 -25.65 5.65 9.18
C ASN A 4 -25.41 4.64 8.06
N ILE A 5 -24.35 4.85 7.29
CA ILE A 5 -23.93 3.99 6.19
C ILE A 5 -22.51 3.53 6.47
N GLN A 6 -22.26 2.25 6.36
CA GLN A 6 -20.93 1.67 6.52
C GLN A 6 -20.26 1.50 5.16
N GLY A 7 -18.99 1.88 5.09
CA GLY A 7 -18.12 1.68 3.95
C GLY A 7 -16.71 1.28 4.38
N ILE A 8 -15.76 1.52 3.52
CA ILE A 8 -14.34 1.24 3.74
C ILE A 8 -13.62 2.55 4.02
N ALA A 9 -12.94 2.63 5.15
CA ALA A 9 -12.06 3.76 5.47
C ALA A 9 -10.92 3.85 4.44
N ALA A 10 -10.97 4.86 3.60
CA ALA A 10 -10.04 5.02 2.47
C ALA A 10 -8.97 6.08 2.74
N SER A 11 -9.32 7.16 3.43
CA SER A 11 -8.41 8.22 3.86
C SER A 11 -8.85 8.78 5.20
N SER A 12 -7.91 8.88 6.12
CA SER A 12 -8.16 9.24 7.53
C SER A 12 -8.61 10.70 7.68
N GLY A 13 -9.44 10.93 8.67
CA GLY A 13 -9.93 12.24 9.06
C GLY A 13 -11.45 12.29 9.14
N ILE A 14 -11.97 13.42 9.60
CA ILE A 14 -13.41 13.66 9.74
C ILE A 14 -13.77 14.92 8.97
N ALA A 15 -14.75 14.80 8.07
CA ALA A 15 -15.32 15.93 7.34
C ALA A 15 -16.80 16.08 7.67
N ILE A 16 -17.23 17.32 7.82
CA ILE A 16 -18.63 17.69 8.07
C ILE A 16 -18.97 18.84 7.13
N ALA A 17 -19.83 18.61 6.17
CA ALA A 17 -20.27 19.62 5.22
C ALA A 17 -21.56 19.20 4.51
N LYS A 18 -22.06 20.06 3.63
CA LYS A 18 -23.19 19.74 2.74
C LYS A 18 -22.76 18.78 1.64
N ALA A 19 -23.66 17.88 1.29
CA ALA A 19 -23.46 16.96 0.17
C ALA A 19 -23.53 17.69 -1.18
N PHE A 20 -22.59 17.38 -2.04
CA PHE A 20 -22.58 17.71 -3.46
C PHE A 20 -22.52 16.40 -4.25
N ARG A 21 -23.59 16.09 -4.96
CA ARG A 21 -23.68 14.88 -5.79
C ARG A 21 -23.00 15.12 -7.13
N LEU A 22 -22.02 14.28 -7.41
CA LEU A 22 -21.38 14.23 -8.72
C LEU A 22 -22.09 13.15 -9.54
N GLU A 23 -23.03 13.58 -10.38
CA GLU A 23 -23.79 12.67 -11.22
C GLU A 23 -23.06 12.41 -12.53
N ASN A 24 -22.86 11.14 -12.84
CA ASN A 24 -22.43 10.73 -14.16
C ASN A 24 -23.65 10.69 -15.08
N PRO A 25 -23.69 11.48 -16.15
CA PRO A 25 -24.82 11.42 -17.06
C PRO A 25 -24.87 10.05 -17.73
N GLU A 26 -26.06 9.43 -17.74
CA GLU A 26 -26.32 8.29 -18.61
C GLU A 26 -26.47 8.79 -20.05
N PHE A 27 -25.68 8.23 -20.94
CA PHE A 27 -25.78 8.53 -22.35
C PHE A 27 -26.81 7.62 -23.00
N ASN A 28 -27.91 8.18 -23.46
CA ASN A 28 -28.83 7.45 -24.31
C ASN A 28 -28.34 7.51 -25.76
N ILE A 29 -27.56 6.49 -26.14
CA ILE A 29 -26.95 6.41 -27.47
C ILE A 29 -27.82 5.56 -28.37
N GLU A 30 -28.50 6.21 -29.32
CA GLU A 30 -29.33 5.55 -30.32
C GLU A 30 -28.60 5.47 -31.65
N LYS A 31 -28.71 4.32 -32.33
CA LYS A 31 -28.24 4.17 -33.71
C LYS A 31 -29.14 4.98 -34.66
N LYS A 32 -28.56 5.98 -35.33
CA LYS A 32 -29.25 6.81 -36.30
C LYS A 32 -28.55 6.70 -37.63
N SER A 33 -29.34 6.62 -38.71
CA SER A 33 -28.80 6.69 -40.09
C SER A 33 -28.51 8.12 -40.46
N ILE A 34 -27.39 8.36 -41.11
CA ILE A 34 -26.94 9.66 -41.59
C ILE A 34 -26.95 9.71 -43.11
N THR A 35 -27.03 10.92 -43.66
CA THR A 35 -27.03 11.16 -45.10
C THR A 35 -25.80 11.92 -45.59
N ASN A 36 -25.00 12.45 -44.68
CA ASN A 36 -23.78 13.20 -44.97
C ASN A 36 -22.65 12.77 -44.03
N GLU A 37 -21.86 11.82 -44.48
CA GLU A 37 -20.75 11.24 -43.75
C GLU A 37 -19.66 12.28 -43.45
N ALA A 38 -19.38 13.18 -44.36
CA ALA A 38 -18.35 14.22 -44.20
C ALA A 38 -18.72 15.22 -43.09
N ALA A 39 -20.00 15.60 -43.00
CA ALA A 39 -20.48 16.47 -41.93
C ALA A 39 -20.42 15.76 -40.55
N GLU A 40 -20.72 14.48 -40.53
CA GLU A 40 -20.69 13.70 -39.31
C GLU A 40 -19.26 13.48 -38.80
N ILE A 41 -18.31 13.21 -39.69
CA ILE A 41 -16.87 13.12 -39.34
C ILE A 41 -16.36 14.48 -38.85
N ALA A 42 -16.77 15.60 -39.49
CA ALA A 42 -16.41 16.93 -38.99
C ALA A 42 -16.95 17.20 -37.57
N ARG A 43 -18.16 16.71 -37.27
CA ARG A 43 -18.75 16.78 -35.93
C ARG A 43 -17.94 15.96 -34.91
N LEU A 44 -17.51 14.76 -35.30
CA LEU A 44 -16.63 13.92 -34.47
C LEU A 44 -15.27 14.59 -34.21
N ASP A 45 -14.63 15.11 -35.27
CA ASP A 45 -13.34 15.79 -35.13
C ASP A 45 -13.44 17.03 -34.22
N ALA A 46 -14.53 17.79 -34.31
CA ALA A 46 -14.78 18.91 -33.42
C ALA A 46 -14.97 18.48 -31.95
N ALA A 47 -15.62 17.35 -31.70
CA ALA A 47 -15.78 16.80 -30.36
C ALA A 47 -14.46 16.29 -29.79
N LEU A 48 -13.62 15.64 -30.60
CA LEU A 48 -12.28 15.20 -30.23
C LEU A 48 -11.38 16.38 -29.83
N GLU A 49 -11.39 17.47 -30.61
CA GLU A 49 -10.59 18.67 -30.31
C GLU A 49 -11.05 19.38 -29.03
N LYS A 50 -12.36 19.43 -28.76
CA LYS A 50 -12.89 19.95 -27.51
C LYS A 50 -12.43 19.10 -26.32
N ALA A 51 -12.52 17.78 -26.44
CA ALA A 51 -12.07 16.85 -25.39
C ALA A 51 -10.56 16.99 -25.10
N LYS A 52 -9.74 17.17 -26.15
CA LYS A 52 -8.30 17.45 -25.98
C LYS A 52 -8.04 18.74 -25.21
N THR A 53 -8.70 19.82 -25.60
CA THR A 53 -8.56 21.13 -24.95
C THR A 53 -8.92 21.04 -23.45
N GLU A 54 -9.98 20.32 -23.12
CA GLU A 54 -10.36 20.09 -21.73
C GLU A 54 -9.29 19.29 -20.97
N LEU A 55 -8.80 18.21 -21.55
CA LEU A 55 -7.77 17.37 -20.92
C LEU A 55 -6.44 18.10 -20.74
N GLU A 56 -6.08 19.01 -21.66
CA GLU A 56 -4.90 19.86 -21.49
C GLU A 56 -5.05 20.79 -20.28
N VAL A 57 -6.21 21.41 -20.11
CA VAL A 57 -6.51 22.25 -18.93
C VAL A 57 -6.46 21.45 -17.63
N ILE A 58 -7.05 20.25 -17.64
CA ILE A 58 -7.05 19.35 -16.47
C ILE A 58 -5.63 18.90 -16.15
N LYS A 59 -4.81 18.55 -17.16
CA LYS A 59 -3.41 18.19 -17.00
C LYS A 59 -2.60 19.31 -16.36
N ASP A 60 -2.75 20.53 -16.86
CA ASP A 60 -2.02 21.69 -16.32
C ASP A 60 -2.42 21.98 -14.87
N HIS A 61 -3.71 21.87 -14.55
CA HIS A 61 -4.20 21.99 -13.17
C HIS A 61 -3.66 20.87 -12.28
N ALA A 62 -3.71 19.62 -12.73
CA ALA A 62 -3.16 18.47 -12.00
C ALA A 62 -1.66 18.60 -11.77
N PHE A 63 -0.92 19.11 -12.75
CA PHE A 63 0.51 19.37 -12.61
C PHE A 63 0.79 20.40 -11.51
N ALA A 64 0.04 21.48 -11.47
CA ALA A 64 0.21 22.55 -10.49
C ALA A 64 -0.15 22.12 -9.07
N GLU A 65 -1.22 21.34 -8.88
CA GLU A 65 -1.76 20.96 -7.56
C GLU A 65 -1.22 19.64 -7.03
N LEU A 66 -0.91 18.67 -7.90
CA LEU A 66 -0.61 17.28 -7.54
C LEU A 66 0.78 16.81 -8.00
N GLY A 67 1.47 17.61 -8.82
CA GLY A 67 2.80 17.31 -9.34
C GLY A 67 2.83 16.46 -10.63
N ALA A 68 4.04 16.29 -11.18
CA ALA A 68 4.28 15.68 -12.49
C ALA A 68 3.77 14.23 -12.60
N ASP A 69 4.00 13.41 -11.58
CA ASP A 69 3.64 11.98 -11.60
C ASP A 69 2.12 11.78 -11.74
N LYS A 70 1.33 12.65 -11.12
CA LYS A 70 -0.14 12.58 -11.20
C LYS A 70 -0.69 13.20 -12.49
N ALA A 71 0.01 14.19 -13.04
CA ALA A 71 -0.33 14.78 -14.33
C ALA A 71 -0.07 13.84 -15.52
N ALA A 72 0.85 12.87 -15.38
CA ALA A 72 1.20 11.92 -16.43
C ALA A 72 0.02 11.07 -16.93
N ILE A 73 -0.99 10.82 -16.08
CA ILE A 73 -2.19 10.08 -16.48
C ILE A 73 -2.97 10.82 -17.58
N PHE A 74 -2.95 12.14 -17.56
CA PHE A 74 -3.64 12.95 -18.59
C PHE A 74 -2.86 13.01 -19.89
N GLU A 75 -1.54 12.82 -19.87
CA GLU A 75 -0.77 12.61 -21.09
C GLU A 75 -1.16 11.29 -21.76
N ALA A 76 -1.39 10.22 -20.98
CA ALA A 76 -1.90 8.97 -21.52
C ALA A 76 -3.31 9.13 -22.12
N HIS A 77 -4.22 9.90 -21.48
CA HIS A 77 -5.55 10.20 -22.02
C HIS A 77 -5.47 10.99 -23.34
N LEU A 78 -4.57 11.97 -23.44
CA LEU A 78 -4.33 12.72 -24.67
C LEU A 78 -3.78 11.82 -25.79
N LEU A 79 -2.92 10.84 -25.46
CA LEU A 79 -2.44 9.84 -26.42
C LEU A 79 -3.59 8.98 -26.95
N VAL A 80 -4.51 8.54 -26.10
CA VAL A 80 -5.70 7.76 -26.48
C VAL A 80 -6.57 8.55 -27.45
N LEU A 81 -6.81 9.85 -27.22
CA LEU A 81 -7.59 10.71 -28.12
C LEU A 81 -6.94 10.89 -29.50
N ASN A 82 -5.62 10.79 -29.58
CA ASN A 82 -4.87 10.93 -30.81
C ASN A 82 -4.53 9.59 -31.47
N ASP A 83 -4.92 8.46 -30.85
CA ASP A 83 -4.57 7.14 -31.34
C ASP A 83 -5.35 6.80 -32.63
N PRO A 84 -4.66 6.64 -33.77
CA PRO A 84 -5.30 6.24 -35.02
C PRO A 84 -6.03 4.90 -34.91
N GLU A 85 -5.59 3.99 -34.04
CA GLU A 85 -6.23 2.68 -33.86
C GLU A 85 -7.59 2.79 -33.17
N LEU A 86 -7.85 3.85 -32.42
CA LEU A 86 -9.18 4.15 -31.89
C LEU A 86 -9.99 5.01 -32.85
N VAL A 87 -9.39 6.10 -33.37
CA VAL A 87 -10.11 7.12 -34.13
C VAL A 87 -10.49 6.65 -35.55
N ASN A 88 -9.59 5.96 -36.25
CA ASN A 88 -9.87 5.51 -37.62
C ASN A 88 -11.01 4.49 -37.69
N PRO A 89 -11.09 3.44 -36.84
CA PRO A 89 -12.25 2.53 -36.83
C PRO A 89 -13.59 3.24 -36.58
N VAL A 90 -13.60 4.31 -35.77
CA VAL A 90 -14.83 5.13 -35.58
C VAL A 90 -15.21 5.82 -36.87
N LYS A 91 -14.27 6.48 -37.55
CA LYS A 91 -14.51 7.14 -38.85
C LYS A 91 -14.91 6.16 -39.93
N ASP A 92 -14.26 5.00 -39.99
CA ASP A 92 -14.59 3.94 -40.95
C ASP A 92 -16.01 3.40 -40.74
N LYS A 93 -16.43 3.28 -39.48
CA LYS A 93 -17.76 2.84 -39.12
C LYS A 93 -18.83 3.87 -39.53
N VAL A 94 -18.56 5.17 -39.30
CA VAL A 94 -19.43 6.27 -39.79
C VAL A 94 -19.60 6.21 -41.31
N ASN A 95 -18.49 6.02 -42.03
CA ASN A 95 -18.50 5.99 -43.50
C ASN A 95 -19.16 4.72 -44.06
N SER A 96 -18.85 3.55 -43.53
CA SER A 96 -19.28 2.27 -44.08
C SER A 96 -20.72 1.90 -43.71
N GLU A 97 -21.10 2.16 -42.45
CA GLU A 97 -22.43 1.82 -41.94
C GLU A 97 -23.40 3.00 -42.01
N LYS A 98 -22.94 4.23 -42.35
CA LYS A 98 -23.73 5.46 -42.38
C LYS A 98 -24.50 5.72 -41.09
N VAL A 99 -23.79 5.61 -39.98
CA VAL A 99 -24.31 5.81 -38.63
C VAL A 99 -23.76 7.08 -37.98
N ASN A 100 -24.48 7.61 -37.00
CA ASN A 100 -24.07 8.78 -36.22
C ASN A 100 -22.76 8.53 -35.43
N ALA A 101 -22.01 9.60 -35.21
CA ALA A 101 -20.69 9.56 -34.60
C ALA A 101 -20.72 9.01 -33.16
N GLU A 102 -21.73 9.39 -32.35
CA GLU A 102 -21.87 8.90 -30.98
C GLU A 102 -22.08 7.39 -30.94
N PHE A 103 -22.88 6.81 -31.83
CA PHE A 103 -23.06 5.36 -31.88
C PHE A 103 -21.78 4.65 -32.34
N ALA A 104 -21.11 5.18 -33.36
CA ALA A 104 -19.83 4.62 -33.84
C ALA A 104 -18.75 4.68 -32.76
N MET A 105 -18.63 5.79 -32.02
CA MET A 105 -17.67 5.98 -30.95
C MET A 105 -17.93 5.00 -29.80
N ASP A 106 -19.16 4.89 -29.36
CA ASP A 106 -19.56 4.00 -28.25
C ASP A 106 -19.29 2.53 -28.57
N GLU A 107 -19.67 2.06 -29.77
CA GLU A 107 -19.44 0.66 -30.16
C GLU A 107 -17.96 0.31 -30.28
N VAL A 108 -17.17 1.17 -30.94
CA VAL A 108 -15.73 0.94 -31.11
C VAL A 108 -15.03 0.96 -29.76
N ALA A 109 -15.30 1.95 -28.91
CA ALA A 109 -14.72 2.04 -27.58
C ALA A 109 -15.11 0.88 -26.70
N SER A 110 -16.39 0.46 -26.70
CA SER A 110 -16.87 -0.70 -25.94
C SER A 110 -16.18 -1.99 -26.34
N MET A 111 -15.88 -2.15 -27.64
CA MET A 111 -15.11 -3.29 -28.14
C MET A 111 -13.68 -3.31 -27.55
N PHE A 112 -12.97 -2.19 -27.58
CA PHE A 112 -11.61 -2.09 -27.00
C PHE A 112 -11.63 -2.26 -25.49
N ILE A 113 -12.57 -1.64 -24.79
CA ILE A 113 -12.74 -1.76 -23.34
C ILE A 113 -12.94 -3.24 -22.96
N SER A 114 -13.88 -3.92 -23.62
CA SER A 114 -14.14 -5.34 -23.36
C SER A 114 -12.91 -6.22 -23.66
N MET A 115 -12.18 -5.92 -24.72
CA MET A 115 -10.96 -6.65 -25.08
C MET A 115 -9.89 -6.50 -23.98
N PHE A 116 -9.63 -5.30 -23.50
CA PHE A 116 -8.62 -5.05 -22.49
C PHE A 116 -9.01 -5.54 -21.10
N GLU A 117 -10.30 -5.47 -20.73
CA GLU A 117 -10.80 -6.01 -19.46
C GLU A 117 -10.70 -7.53 -19.37
N ASN A 118 -10.80 -8.22 -20.51
CA ASN A 118 -10.67 -9.68 -20.58
C ASN A 118 -9.20 -10.16 -20.64
N MET A 119 -8.24 -9.25 -20.73
CA MET A 119 -6.83 -9.60 -20.64
C MET A 119 -6.43 -9.80 -19.18
N ASP A 120 -5.68 -10.85 -18.90
CA ASP A 120 -5.13 -11.13 -17.56
C ASP A 120 -3.86 -10.30 -17.31
N ASN A 121 -4.02 -8.97 -17.38
CA ASN A 121 -2.93 -8.00 -17.24
C ASN A 121 -3.48 -6.70 -16.64
N GLU A 122 -3.05 -6.33 -15.45
CA GLU A 122 -3.51 -5.13 -14.74
C GLU A 122 -3.27 -3.83 -15.54
N TYR A 123 -2.14 -3.73 -16.24
CA TYR A 123 -1.85 -2.57 -17.10
C TYR A 123 -2.89 -2.41 -18.23
N MET A 124 -3.36 -3.52 -18.81
CA MET A 124 -4.40 -3.47 -19.85
C MET A 124 -5.77 -3.13 -19.28
N LYS A 125 -6.07 -3.56 -18.05
CA LYS A 125 -7.30 -3.16 -17.34
C LYS A 125 -7.31 -1.66 -17.01
N GLU A 126 -6.16 -1.10 -16.63
CA GLU A 126 -6.00 0.36 -16.48
C GLU A 126 -6.25 1.09 -17.80
N ARG A 127 -5.73 0.58 -18.91
CA ARG A 127 -6.00 1.13 -20.26
C ARG A 127 -7.48 1.10 -20.62
N ALA A 128 -8.22 0.09 -20.22
CA ALA A 128 -9.68 0.04 -20.40
C ALA A 128 -10.37 1.21 -19.66
N ALA A 129 -9.93 1.53 -18.45
CA ALA A 129 -10.44 2.66 -17.68
C ALA A 129 -10.12 4.02 -18.37
N ASP A 130 -8.90 4.17 -18.90
CA ASP A 130 -8.51 5.37 -19.66
C ASP A 130 -9.39 5.58 -20.90
N ILE A 131 -9.61 4.52 -21.69
CA ILE A 131 -10.48 4.58 -22.87
C ILE A 131 -11.91 4.95 -22.47
N ARG A 132 -12.41 4.41 -21.35
CA ARG A 132 -13.75 4.71 -20.85
C ARG A 132 -13.89 6.18 -20.47
N ASP A 133 -12.93 6.75 -19.76
CA ASP A 133 -12.97 8.17 -19.36
C ASP A 133 -12.92 9.11 -20.57
N VAL A 134 -11.99 8.84 -21.48
CA VAL A 134 -11.83 9.60 -22.73
C VAL A 134 -13.08 9.52 -23.60
N THR A 135 -13.63 8.31 -23.79
CA THR A 135 -14.84 8.08 -24.59
C THR A 135 -16.03 8.84 -24.03
N LYS A 136 -16.23 8.78 -22.73
CA LYS A 136 -17.29 9.49 -22.02
C LYS A 136 -17.25 10.99 -22.31
N ARG A 137 -16.07 11.57 -22.32
CA ARG A 137 -15.84 12.99 -22.61
C ARG A 137 -16.19 13.36 -24.04
N VAL A 138 -15.76 12.55 -25.00
CA VAL A 138 -16.09 12.76 -26.42
C VAL A 138 -17.60 12.63 -26.66
N LEU A 139 -18.23 11.62 -26.08
CA LEU A 139 -19.69 11.40 -26.17
C LEU A 139 -20.48 12.56 -25.58
N ALA A 140 -20.05 13.14 -24.46
CA ALA A 140 -20.69 14.33 -23.91
C ALA A 140 -20.66 15.51 -24.85
N HIS A 141 -19.53 15.77 -25.52
CA HIS A 141 -19.44 16.82 -26.53
C HIS A 141 -20.30 16.54 -27.75
N LEU A 142 -20.37 15.28 -28.21
CA LEU A 142 -21.25 14.88 -29.33
C LEU A 142 -22.74 15.06 -29.01
N LEU A 143 -23.13 14.75 -27.77
CA LEU A 143 -24.51 14.83 -27.32
C LEU A 143 -24.91 16.21 -26.78
N GLY A 144 -23.93 17.12 -26.59
CA GLY A 144 -24.18 18.44 -26.00
C GLY A 144 -24.53 18.40 -24.51
N ILE A 145 -24.08 17.38 -23.80
CA ILE A 145 -24.32 17.19 -22.39
C ILE A 145 -23.15 17.81 -21.60
N ASN A 146 -23.48 18.68 -20.63
CA ASN A 146 -22.48 19.20 -19.71
C ASN A 146 -22.31 18.24 -18.54
N PHE A 147 -21.06 17.86 -18.24
CA PHE A 147 -20.73 17.16 -17.00
C PHE A 147 -20.88 18.07 -15.80
N SER A 148 -21.28 17.48 -14.66
CA SER A 148 -21.06 18.10 -13.36
C SER A 148 -19.55 18.22 -13.15
N ASN A 149 -19.02 19.43 -13.27
CA ASN A 149 -17.58 19.66 -13.18
C ASN A 149 -17.18 19.89 -11.71
N PRO A 150 -16.37 19.01 -11.09
CA PRO A 150 -15.89 19.22 -9.73
C PRO A 150 -15.11 20.53 -9.55
N GLY A 151 -14.51 21.06 -10.61
CA GLY A 151 -13.79 22.34 -10.61
C GLY A 151 -14.69 23.58 -10.43
N THR A 152 -16.02 23.45 -10.58
CA THR A 152 -16.96 24.56 -10.39
C THR A 152 -17.45 24.73 -8.95
N ILE A 153 -17.03 23.84 -8.04
CA ILE A 153 -17.41 23.88 -6.63
C ILE A 153 -16.77 25.10 -5.98
N SER A 154 -17.57 25.99 -5.41
CA SER A 154 -17.16 27.26 -4.80
C SER A 154 -17.47 27.38 -3.31
N GLU A 155 -18.09 26.36 -2.70
CA GLU A 155 -18.38 26.27 -1.27
C GLU A 155 -17.86 24.95 -0.69
N GLU A 156 -17.70 24.89 0.63
CA GLU A 156 -17.24 23.69 1.31
C GLU A 156 -18.28 22.58 1.25
N VAL A 157 -17.92 21.44 0.63
CA VAL A 157 -18.82 20.31 0.42
C VAL A 157 -18.14 18.97 0.64
N ILE A 158 -18.96 17.95 0.86
CA ILE A 158 -18.60 16.56 0.74
C ILE A 158 -19.12 16.03 -0.59
N ILE A 159 -18.26 15.43 -1.38
CA ILE A 159 -18.60 14.90 -2.69
C ILE A 159 -19.19 13.51 -2.54
N ILE A 160 -20.33 13.30 -3.17
CA ILE A 160 -21.04 12.03 -3.23
C ILE A 160 -21.01 11.56 -4.68
N ALA A 161 -20.44 10.40 -4.94
CA ALA A 161 -20.31 9.87 -6.29
C ALA A 161 -20.54 8.36 -6.32
N GLU A 162 -20.86 7.81 -7.48
CA GLU A 162 -20.81 6.36 -7.70
C GLU A 162 -19.36 5.86 -7.65
N ASP A 163 -18.49 6.53 -8.41
CA ASP A 163 -17.03 6.39 -8.39
C ASP A 163 -16.41 7.75 -8.79
N LEU A 164 -15.13 7.92 -8.51
CA LEU A 164 -14.37 9.09 -8.94
C LEU A 164 -13.29 8.68 -9.93
N THR A 165 -13.40 9.18 -11.15
CA THR A 165 -12.39 8.99 -12.18
C THR A 165 -11.11 9.80 -11.87
N PRO A 166 -9.99 9.47 -12.51
CA PRO A 166 -8.79 10.30 -12.43
C PRO A 166 -9.04 11.76 -12.80
N SER A 167 -9.85 12.00 -13.82
CA SER A 167 -10.23 13.36 -14.25
C SER A 167 -11.06 14.10 -13.22
N ASP A 168 -11.97 13.41 -12.53
CA ASP A 168 -12.78 14.01 -11.46
C ASP A 168 -11.89 14.44 -10.29
N THR A 169 -11.03 13.53 -9.84
CA THR A 169 -10.14 13.78 -8.70
C THR A 169 -9.12 14.88 -8.95
N ALA A 170 -8.62 15.00 -10.18
CA ALA A 170 -7.68 16.05 -10.56
C ALA A 170 -8.28 17.46 -10.60
N GLN A 171 -9.59 17.55 -10.76
CA GLN A 171 -10.32 18.82 -10.76
C GLN A 171 -10.80 19.26 -9.37
N LEU A 172 -10.64 18.41 -8.35
CA LEU A 172 -11.02 18.72 -6.97
C LEU A 172 -10.13 19.81 -6.39
N ASN A 173 -10.75 20.84 -5.86
CA ASN A 173 -10.06 21.88 -5.11
C ASN A 173 -10.16 21.58 -3.62
N ARG A 174 -9.01 21.33 -2.97
CA ARG A 174 -8.91 21.01 -1.52
C ARG A 174 -9.52 22.09 -0.62
N LYS A 175 -9.62 23.32 -1.10
CA LYS A 175 -10.26 24.41 -0.37
C LYS A 175 -11.75 24.13 -0.15
N TYR A 176 -12.40 23.52 -1.11
CA TYR A 176 -13.85 23.31 -1.14
C TYR A 176 -14.25 21.84 -0.95
N ALA A 177 -13.51 20.89 -1.52
CA ALA A 177 -13.73 19.47 -1.30
C ALA A 177 -13.17 19.05 0.05
N LYS A 178 -14.04 18.95 1.06
CA LYS A 178 -13.65 18.59 2.43
C LYS A 178 -13.56 17.09 2.67
N GLY A 179 -14.19 16.31 1.85
CA GLY A 179 -14.19 14.86 1.87
C GLY A 179 -15.01 14.30 0.73
N PHE A 180 -14.97 13.01 0.53
CA PHE A 180 -15.86 12.34 -0.40
C PHE A 180 -16.25 10.93 0.04
N THR A 181 -17.33 10.43 -0.54
CA THR A 181 -17.75 9.04 -0.41
C THR A 181 -18.25 8.50 -1.74
N THR A 182 -17.98 7.22 -1.98
CA THR A 182 -18.35 6.54 -3.22
C THR A 182 -19.06 5.20 -2.96
N ASP A 183 -19.93 4.82 -3.89
CA ASP A 183 -20.58 3.51 -3.86
C ASP A 183 -19.64 2.37 -4.22
N ILE A 184 -18.72 2.63 -5.16
CA ILE A 184 -17.72 1.71 -5.66
C ILE A 184 -16.35 2.06 -5.07
N GLY A 185 -15.46 1.10 -5.04
CA GLY A 185 -14.07 1.27 -4.65
C GLY A 185 -13.65 0.49 -3.41
N GLY A 186 -12.36 0.37 -3.23
CA GLY A 186 -11.70 -0.26 -2.11
C GLY A 186 -10.47 0.53 -1.66
N ARG A 187 -9.73 0.03 -0.68
CA ARG A 187 -8.54 0.71 -0.14
C ARG A 187 -7.45 1.01 -1.18
N THR A 188 -7.40 0.22 -2.23
CA THR A 188 -6.43 0.33 -3.34
C THR A 188 -7.01 0.98 -4.59
N SER A 189 -8.27 1.42 -4.57
CA SER A 189 -8.88 2.12 -5.70
C SER A 189 -8.17 3.44 -5.97
N HIS A 190 -8.26 3.92 -7.21
CA HIS A 190 -7.69 5.21 -7.61
C HIS A 190 -8.19 6.36 -6.72
N SER A 191 -9.50 6.41 -6.48
CA SER A 191 -10.13 7.42 -5.60
C SER A 191 -9.56 7.39 -4.18
N ALA A 192 -9.35 6.19 -3.60
CA ALA A 192 -8.75 6.04 -2.27
C ALA A 192 -7.29 6.52 -2.22
N ILE A 193 -6.50 6.20 -3.26
CA ILE A 193 -5.09 6.66 -3.37
C ILE A 193 -5.05 8.18 -3.47
N MET A 194 -5.91 8.77 -4.29
CA MET A 194 -6.00 10.22 -4.47
C MET A 194 -6.45 10.94 -3.20
N ALA A 195 -7.43 10.39 -2.46
CA ALA A 195 -7.87 10.94 -1.19
C ALA A 195 -6.71 11.05 -0.20
N ARG A 196 -5.91 9.99 -0.08
CA ARG A 196 -4.72 10.01 0.79
C ARG A 196 -3.67 11.02 0.32
N SER A 197 -3.42 11.11 -0.98
CA SER A 197 -2.49 12.09 -1.56
C SER A 197 -2.95 13.54 -1.33
N MET A 198 -4.25 13.77 -1.40
CA MET A 198 -4.87 15.07 -1.13
C MET A 198 -5.09 15.31 0.37
N GLU A 199 -4.88 14.33 1.23
CA GLU A 199 -5.13 14.39 2.68
C GLU A 199 -6.57 14.80 3.03
N ILE A 200 -7.55 14.37 2.26
CA ILE A 200 -8.97 14.59 2.54
C ILE A 200 -9.64 13.31 3.04
N PRO A 201 -10.55 13.39 4.03
CA PRO A 201 -11.28 12.22 4.52
C PRO A 201 -12.09 11.55 3.43
N ALA A 202 -12.05 10.22 3.36
CA ALA A 202 -12.80 9.48 2.37
C ALA A 202 -13.28 8.11 2.89
N VAL A 203 -14.50 7.78 2.52
CA VAL A 203 -15.12 6.46 2.73
C VAL A 203 -15.61 5.96 1.37
N VAL A 204 -15.18 4.76 0.98
CA VAL A 204 -15.52 4.17 -0.33
C VAL A 204 -16.25 2.84 -0.17
N GLY A 205 -16.83 2.33 -1.26
CA GLY A 205 -17.47 1.02 -1.26
C GLY A 205 -18.75 0.93 -0.44
N THR A 206 -19.47 2.02 -0.31
CA THR A 206 -20.70 2.11 0.51
C THR A 206 -21.93 1.46 -0.14
N LYS A 207 -21.94 1.34 -1.48
CA LYS A 207 -22.98 0.73 -2.31
C LYS A 207 -24.34 1.46 -2.37
N VAL A 208 -24.57 2.47 -1.53
CA VAL A 208 -25.90 3.09 -1.37
C VAL A 208 -25.88 4.62 -1.22
N VAL A 209 -24.72 5.28 -1.24
CA VAL A 209 -24.66 6.73 -0.96
C VAL A 209 -25.35 7.54 -2.06
N MET A 210 -25.26 7.12 -3.31
CA MET A 210 -25.95 7.78 -4.43
C MET A 210 -27.46 7.65 -4.33
N GLU A 211 -27.98 6.58 -3.74
CA GLU A 211 -29.40 6.38 -3.51
C GLU A 211 -29.91 7.18 -2.31
N LYS A 212 -29.13 7.24 -1.24
CA LYS A 212 -29.56 7.71 0.09
C LYS A 212 -29.28 9.18 0.36
N ILE A 213 -28.33 9.81 -0.32
CA ILE A 213 -27.90 11.17 -0.04
C ILE A 213 -28.36 12.11 -1.16
N GLN A 214 -28.95 13.24 -0.78
CA GLN A 214 -29.38 14.27 -1.71
C GLN A 214 -28.46 15.51 -1.64
N ASN A 215 -28.45 16.31 -2.71
CA ASN A 215 -27.72 17.59 -2.70
C ASN A 215 -28.21 18.47 -1.55
N GLY A 216 -27.25 18.99 -0.77
CA GLY A 216 -27.52 19.86 0.36
C GLY A 216 -27.79 19.16 1.69
N ASP A 217 -27.91 17.82 1.73
CA ASP A 217 -27.92 17.07 2.99
C ASP A 217 -26.65 17.37 3.78
N ILE A 218 -26.75 17.44 5.10
CA ILE A 218 -25.55 17.51 5.96
C ILE A 218 -25.00 16.11 6.10
N VAL A 219 -23.72 15.96 5.77
CA VAL A 219 -23.05 14.66 5.79
C VAL A 219 -21.79 14.74 6.65
N ILE A 220 -21.56 13.68 7.40
CA ILE A 220 -20.31 13.43 8.11
C ILE A 220 -19.60 12.27 7.40
N ILE A 221 -18.34 12.45 7.05
CA ILE A 221 -17.43 11.40 6.62
C ILE A 221 -16.47 11.11 7.76
N ASP A 222 -16.51 9.88 8.26
CA ASP A 222 -15.54 9.36 9.20
C ASP A 222 -14.58 8.40 8.48
N GLY A 223 -13.49 8.96 7.99
CA GLY A 223 -12.44 8.19 7.31
C GLY A 223 -11.55 7.39 8.27
N LEU A 224 -11.78 7.44 9.58
CA LEU A 224 -11.10 6.61 10.58
C LEU A 224 -11.80 5.26 10.72
N ASP A 225 -13.13 5.29 10.90
CA ASP A 225 -13.93 4.10 11.13
C ASP A 225 -14.71 3.61 9.89
N GLY A 226 -14.69 4.38 8.80
CA GLY A 226 -15.38 4.04 7.55
C GLY A 226 -16.87 4.28 7.59
N GLU A 227 -17.32 5.27 8.35
CA GLU A 227 -18.73 5.60 8.49
C GLU A 227 -19.12 6.86 7.71
N VAL A 228 -20.31 6.84 7.15
CA VAL A 228 -20.97 8.01 6.54
C VAL A 228 -22.29 8.25 7.27
N ILE A 229 -22.48 9.45 7.82
CA ILE A 229 -23.68 9.80 8.57
C ILE A 229 -24.40 10.93 7.84
N VAL A 230 -25.66 10.68 7.51
CA VAL A 230 -26.50 11.61 6.75
C VAL A 230 -27.51 12.26 7.68
N ASN A 231 -27.63 13.57 7.57
CA ASN A 231 -28.53 14.40 8.40
C ASN A 231 -28.44 14.06 9.90
N PRO A 232 -27.23 14.22 10.51
CA PRO A 232 -26.97 13.88 11.89
C PRO A 232 -27.85 14.70 12.85
N SER A 233 -28.15 14.11 14.01
CA SER A 233 -28.74 14.86 15.11
C SER A 233 -27.73 15.89 15.66
N GLU A 234 -28.21 16.90 16.39
CA GLU A 234 -27.32 17.87 17.05
C GLU A 234 -26.32 17.20 18.00
N GLU A 235 -26.73 16.15 18.68
CA GLU A 235 -25.88 15.36 19.58
C GLU A 235 -24.78 14.63 18.78
N THR A 236 -25.17 13.98 17.69
CA THR A 236 -24.21 13.29 16.79
C THR A 236 -23.22 14.28 16.18
N LEU A 237 -23.72 15.42 15.71
CA LEU A 237 -22.89 16.46 15.13
C LEU A 237 -21.84 16.95 16.13
N ARG A 238 -22.25 17.26 17.35
CA ARG A 238 -21.34 17.69 18.43
C ARG A 238 -20.29 16.63 18.76
N SER A 239 -20.69 15.36 18.85
CA SER A 239 -19.77 14.25 19.10
C SER A 239 -18.69 14.13 18.01
N PHE A 240 -19.07 14.30 16.73
CA PHE A 240 -18.11 14.24 15.63
C PHE A 240 -17.27 15.51 15.47
N GLU A 241 -17.77 16.66 15.86
CA GLU A 241 -16.95 17.89 15.98
C GLU A 241 -15.86 17.72 17.05
N GLU A 242 -16.19 17.12 18.20
CA GLU A 242 -15.19 16.79 19.23
C GLU A 242 -14.17 15.74 18.74
N LYS A 243 -14.65 14.70 18.06
CA LYS A 243 -13.78 13.66 17.46
C LYS A 243 -12.85 14.28 16.43
N LYS A 244 -13.34 15.18 15.58
CA LYS A 244 -12.55 15.92 14.60
C LYS A 244 -11.48 16.79 15.28
N ALA A 245 -11.85 17.55 16.29
CA ALA A 245 -10.90 18.40 17.03
C ALA A 245 -9.79 17.57 17.68
N LYS A 246 -10.11 16.44 18.30
CA LYS A 246 -9.12 15.50 18.87
C LYS A 246 -8.18 14.94 17.81
N PHE A 247 -8.71 14.58 16.65
CA PHE A 247 -7.88 14.08 15.55
C PHE A 247 -6.93 15.15 15.01
N GLU A 248 -7.39 16.38 14.83
CA GLU A 248 -6.55 17.51 14.39
C GLU A 248 -5.46 17.86 15.42
N GLU A 249 -5.79 17.83 16.71
CA GLU A 249 -4.80 17.97 17.79
C GLU A 249 -3.75 16.85 17.73
N GLN A 250 -4.19 15.62 17.52
CA GLN A 250 -3.30 14.47 17.37
C GLN A 250 -2.38 14.61 16.15
N LYS A 251 -2.90 15.06 15.01
CA LYS A 251 -2.07 15.36 13.81
C LYS A 251 -1.01 16.43 14.11
N ALA A 252 -1.36 17.46 14.87
CA ALA A 252 -0.43 18.51 15.25
C ALA A 252 0.71 17.97 16.16
N ILE A 253 0.41 17.03 17.06
CA ILE A 253 1.41 16.32 17.87
C ILE A 253 2.31 15.48 16.96
N TRP A 254 1.75 14.73 16.03
CA TRP A 254 2.52 13.91 15.09
C TRP A 254 3.47 14.76 14.23
N ALA A 255 3.00 15.91 13.74
CA ALA A 255 3.83 16.81 12.95
C ALA A 255 5.06 17.30 13.74
N LYS A 256 4.94 17.53 15.04
CA LYS A 256 6.06 17.90 15.91
C LYS A 256 7.05 16.75 16.16
N LEU A 257 6.55 15.51 16.17
CA LEU A 257 7.36 14.32 16.43
C LEU A 257 8.03 13.75 15.17
N LYS A 258 7.62 14.21 13.99
CA LYS A 258 8.02 13.62 12.70
C LYS A 258 9.54 13.49 12.53
N ASP A 259 10.31 14.50 12.92
CA ASP A 259 11.76 14.52 12.75
C ASP A 259 12.53 14.21 14.04
N GLN A 260 11.85 13.71 15.06
CA GLN A 260 12.47 13.36 16.33
C GLN A 260 12.81 11.86 16.39
N ALA A 261 13.88 11.55 17.11
CA ALA A 261 14.19 10.18 17.46
C ALA A 261 13.10 9.60 18.39
N THR A 262 12.91 8.29 18.34
CA THR A 262 11.94 7.61 19.18
C THR A 262 12.58 7.28 20.52
N VAL A 263 12.18 7.99 21.57
CA VAL A 263 12.74 7.86 22.93
C VAL A 263 11.58 7.71 23.92
N THR A 264 11.70 6.73 24.82
CA THR A 264 10.74 6.53 25.92
C THR A 264 10.84 7.64 26.97
N SER A 265 9.86 7.72 27.88
CA SER A 265 9.85 8.71 28.95
C SER A 265 11.04 8.61 29.91
N ASP A 266 11.65 7.43 30.04
CA ASP A 266 12.85 7.15 30.83
C ASP A 266 14.15 7.16 29.99
N GLY A 267 14.10 7.65 28.75
CA GLY A 267 15.28 7.94 27.93
C GLY A 267 15.82 6.76 27.12
N HIS A 268 15.09 5.66 27.01
CA HIS A 268 15.50 4.53 26.16
C HIS A 268 15.15 4.80 24.69
N HIS A 269 16.11 4.64 23.80
CA HIS A 269 15.94 4.77 22.36
C HIS A 269 15.53 3.44 21.72
N VAL A 270 14.55 3.49 20.84
CA VAL A 270 14.19 2.39 19.92
C VAL A 270 14.08 2.92 18.50
N GLU A 271 14.21 2.06 17.51
CA GLU A 271 14.07 2.43 16.11
C GLU A 271 12.66 2.10 15.59
N LEU A 272 12.03 3.07 14.94
CA LEU A 272 10.77 2.91 14.22
C LEU A 272 11.03 3.01 12.72
N VAL A 273 10.87 1.90 12.03
CA VAL A 273 11.15 1.76 10.61
C VAL A 273 9.92 1.24 9.87
N ALA A 274 9.94 1.29 8.56
CA ALA A 274 8.79 0.92 7.75
C ALA A 274 8.96 -0.38 6.99
N ASN A 275 7.84 -1.07 6.78
CA ASN A 275 7.70 -2.15 5.80
C ASN A 275 7.34 -1.55 4.45
N ILE A 276 8.06 -1.93 3.40
CA ILE A 276 7.79 -1.50 2.02
C ILE A 276 7.72 -2.67 1.05
N GLY A 277 7.05 -2.48 -0.07
CA GLY A 277 6.99 -3.42 -1.19
C GLY A 277 7.67 -2.90 -2.45
N THR A 278 7.71 -1.59 -2.64
CA THR A 278 8.26 -0.94 -3.85
C THR A 278 9.08 0.29 -3.49
N PRO A 279 9.97 0.76 -4.40
CA PRO A 279 10.70 2.01 -4.20
C PRO A 279 9.78 3.25 -4.02
N ASN A 280 8.58 3.23 -4.57
CA ASN A 280 7.61 4.33 -4.43
C ASN A 280 7.12 4.51 -2.98
N ASP A 281 7.23 3.47 -2.15
CA ASP A 281 6.82 3.53 -0.75
C ASP A 281 7.77 4.38 0.12
N VAL A 282 8.96 4.69 -0.36
CA VAL A 282 9.99 5.45 0.38
C VAL A 282 9.50 6.84 0.75
N GLN A 283 8.74 7.50 -0.14
CA GLN A 283 8.18 8.81 0.18
C GLN A 283 7.25 8.75 1.41
N GLY A 284 6.48 7.69 1.54
CA GLY A 284 5.64 7.46 2.72
C GLY A 284 6.44 7.36 4.03
N ILE A 285 7.66 6.80 3.98
CA ILE A 285 8.56 6.76 5.15
C ILE A 285 8.97 8.16 5.56
N ILE A 286 9.38 8.98 4.60
CA ILE A 286 9.81 10.36 4.83
C ILE A 286 8.65 11.18 5.40
N ASP A 287 7.48 11.06 4.82
CA ASP A 287 6.27 11.80 5.21
C ASP A 287 5.80 11.47 6.63
N ASN A 288 6.05 10.23 7.08
CA ASN A 288 5.66 9.76 8.41
C ASN A 288 6.83 9.69 9.41
N GLY A 289 7.97 10.27 9.09
CA GLY A 289 9.11 10.35 10.00
C GLY A 289 9.75 9.02 10.36
N GLY A 290 9.74 8.04 9.44
CA GLY A 290 10.37 6.75 9.63
C GLY A 290 11.89 6.86 9.70
N GLU A 291 12.51 5.97 10.49
CA GLU A 291 13.96 5.96 10.76
C GLU A 291 14.70 4.98 9.82
N GLY A 292 14.03 4.48 8.79
CA GLY A 292 14.58 3.58 7.78
C GLY A 292 13.57 2.55 7.29
N VAL A 293 14.08 1.52 6.62
CA VAL A 293 13.31 0.37 6.14
C VAL A 293 13.70 -0.87 6.95
N GLY A 294 12.74 -1.43 7.68
CA GLY A 294 12.94 -2.67 8.44
C GLY A 294 12.56 -3.94 7.68
N LEU A 295 11.80 -3.80 6.62
CA LEU A 295 11.44 -4.88 5.70
C LEU A 295 11.17 -4.34 4.31
N TYR A 296 12.06 -4.63 3.37
CA TYR A 296 11.78 -4.51 1.96
C TYR A 296 11.39 -5.89 1.42
N ARG A 297 10.11 -6.05 1.07
CA ARG A 297 9.56 -7.27 0.49
C ARG A 297 9.88 -7.34 -0.99
N THR A 298 10.91 -8.08 -1.35
CA THR A 298 11.42 -8.14 -2.72
C THR A 298 10.55 -8.96 -3.67
N GLU A 299 9.62 -9.76 -3.17
CA GLU A 299 8.69 -10.54 -3.99
C GLU A 299 7.87 -9.69 -4.96
N PHE A 300 7.60 -8.44 -4.64
CA PHE A 300 6.89 -7.51 -5.54
C PHE A 300 7.65 -7.23 -6.84
N LEU A 301 8.99 -7.40 -6.86
CA LEU A 301 9.79 -7.32 -8.08
C LEU A 301 9.59 -8.52 -9.01
N TYR A 302 9.13 -9.64 -8.48
CA TYR A 302 8.92 -10.89 -9.19
C TYR A 302 7.47 -11.12 -9.61
N MET A 303 6.52 -10.47 -8.94
CA MET A 303 5.10 -10.62 -9.19
C MET A 303 4.61 -9.70 -10.30
N GLY A 304 3.49 -10.07 -10.95
CA GLY A 304 2.85 -9.22 -11.97
C GLY A 304 3.63 -9.12 -13.29
N ARG A 305 4.45 -10.12 -13.62
CA ARG A 305 5.28 -10.17 -14.83
C ARG A 305 5.43 -11.58 -15.35
N ASP A 306 5.92 -11.72 -16.58
CA ASP A 306 6.00 -13.00 -17.28
C ASP A 306 7.38 -13.68 -17.18
N ASN A 307 8.36 -13.02 -16.58
CA ASN A 307 9.73 -13.53 -16.45
C ASN A 307 10.41 -13.02 -15.18
N LEU A 308 11.48 -13.68 -14.79
CA LEU A 308 12.32 -13.25 -13.66
C LEU A 308 12.86 -11.83 -13.89
N PRO A 309 12.89 -10.99 -12.84
CA PRO A 309 13.55 -9.70 -12.92
C PRO A 309 15.04 -9.91 -13.18
N THR A 310 15.61 -9.10 -14.06
CA THR A 310 17.03 -9.13 -14.33
C THR A 310 17.84 -8.61 -13.14
N GLU A 311 19.13 -8.91 -13.10
CA GLU A 311 20.04 -8.35 -12.09
C GLU A 311 20.03 -6.81 -12.12
N GLU A 312 19.98 -6.21 -13.32
CA GLU A 312 19.95 -4.76 -13.48
C GLU A 312 18.64 -4.12 -12.96
N GLU A 313 17.50 -4.72 -13.28
CA GLU A 313 16.19 -4.28 -12.77
C GLU A 313 16.15 -4.31 -11.23
N GLN A 314 16.66 -5.39 -10.64
CA GLN A 314 16.74 -5.52 -9.19
C GLN A 314 17.73 -4.50 -8.59
N PHE A 315 18.90 -4.35 -9.20
CA PHE A 315 19.92 -3.38 -8.77
C PHE A 315 19.35 -1.95 -8.72
N GLU A 316 18.67 -1.50 -9.77
CA GLU A 316 18.08 -0.18 -9.84
C GLU A 316 16.99 0.02 -8.75
N ALA A 317 16.16 -1.00 -8.48
CA ALA A 317 15.16 -0.94 -7.43
C ALA A 317 15.79 -0.84 -6.03
N TYR A 318 16.81 -1.64 -5.73
CA TYR A 318 17.49 -1.60 -4.42
C TYR A 318 18.25 -0.29 -4.22
N LYS A 319 18.93 0.19 -5.26
CA LYS A 319 19.63 1.47 -5.26
C LYS A 319 18.65 2.63 -5.00
N ALA A 320 17.51 2.65 -5.67
CA ALA A 320 16.50 3.68 -5.50
C ALA A 320 16.00 3.78 -4.04
N VAL A 321 15.81 2.65 -3.36
CA VAL A 321 15.42 2.63 -1.95
C VAL A 321 16.56 3.13 -1.05
N LEU A 322 17.79 2.67 -1.29
CA LEU A 322 18.96 3.07 -0.49
C LEU A 322 19.25 4.57 -0.58
N GLU A 323 19.14 5.14 -1.78
CA GLU A 323 19.31 6.58 -2.00
C GLU A 323 18.10 7.41 -1.55
N GLY A 324 16.91 6.81 -1.51
CA GLY A 324 15.67 7.50 -1.18
C GLY A 324 15.46 7.76 0.31
N VAL A 325 16.00 6.93 1.19
CA VAL A 325 15.97 7.16 2.64
C VAL A 325 16.99 8.23 3.06
N LYS A 326 16.86 8.78 4.26
CA LYS A 326 17.84 9.74 4.79
C LYS A 326 19.22 9.07 4.94
N GLU A 327 20.28 9.85 4.78
CA GLU A 327 21.64 9.35 4.88
C GLU A 327 21.88 8.61 6.21
N GLY A 328 22.48 7.41 6.10
CA GLY A 328 22.78 6.54 7.23
C GLY A 328 21.62 5.70 7.75
N GLN A 329 20.39 5.97 7.32
CA GLN A 329 19.25 5.13 7.72
C GLN A 329 19.35 3.71 7.17
N PRO A 330 19.01 2.68 7.98
CA PRO A 330 19.09 1.29 7.56
C PRO A 330 18.04 0.94 6.52
N VAL A 331 18.39 0.06 5.60
CA VAL A 331 17.47 -0.60 4.68
C VAL A 331 17.69 -2.11 4.78
N VAL A 332 16.77 -2.79 5.45
CA VAL A 332 16.77 -4.25 5.57
C VAL A 332 16.02 -4.84 4.39
N VAL A 333 16.74 -5.54 3.52
CA VAL A 333 16.17 -6.21 2.36
C VAL A 333 16.04 -7.69 2.63
N ARG A 334 14.82 -8.20 2.53
CA ARG A 334 14.55 -9.64 2.61
C ARG A 334 14.74 -10.28 1.25
N THR A 335 15.53 -11.35 1.18
CA THR A 335 15.64 -12.13 -0.05
C THR A 335 14.31 -12.80 -0.38
N LEU A 336 14.19 -13.32 -1.59
CA LEU A 336 12.95 -13.81 -2.17
C LEU A 336 12.14 -14.72 -1.21
N ASP A 337 10.89 -14.33 -0.96
CA ASP A 337 9.91 -15.11 -0.20
C ASP A 337 8.70 -15.44 -1.08
N ILE A 338 8.89 -16.38 -2.01
CA ILE A 338 7.88 -16.93 -2.91
C ILE A 338 7.55 -18.36 -2.50
N GLY A 339 6.32 -18.78 -2.71
CA GLY A 339 5.73 -20.03 -2.28
C GLY A 339 4.63 -19.80 -1.24
N GLY A 340 3.99 -20.84 -0.78
CA GLY A 340 2.81 -20.71 0.08
C GLY A 340 1.60 -20.18 -0.69
N ASP A 341 1.23 -18.95 -0.43
CA ASP A 341 0.13 -18.22 -1.07
C ASP A 341 0.57 -17.38 -2.30
N LYS A 342 1.88 -17.32 -2.57
CA LYS A 342 2.45 -16.51 -3.65
C LYS A 342 3.01 -17.41 -4.74
N GLU A 343 2.38 -17.39 -5.91
CA GLU A 343 2.80 -18.14 -7.08
C GLU A 343 3.37 -17.20 -8.15
N LEU A 344 4.36 -17.70 -8.90
CA LEU A 344 4.90 -17.03 -10.09
C LEU A 344 4.60 -17.88 -11.32
N PRO A 345 3.92 -17.35 -12.36
CA PRO A 345 3.49 -18.12 -13.52
C PRO A 345 4.64 -18.78 -14.29
N TYR A 346 5.82 -18.17 -14.23
CA TYR A 346 7.04 -18.60 -14.94
C TYR A 346 7.97 -19.50 -14.10
N LEU A 347 7.68 -19.70 -12.81
CA LEU A 347 8.32 -20.70 -11.96
C LEU A 347 7.38 -21.89 -11.77
N HIS A 348 7.74 -23.03 -12.32
CA HIS A 348 6.94 -24.24 -12.18
C HIS A 348 7.15 -24.86 -10.79
N LEU A 349 6.44 -24.30 -9.80
CA LEU A 349 6.49 -24.82 -8.45
C LEU A 349 5.64 -26.09 -8.34
N PRO A 350 6.07 -27.10 -7.55
CA PRO A 350 5.29 -28.30 -7.35
C PRO A 350 3.98 -28.01 -6.63
N LYS A 351 2.92 -28.74 -6.98
CA LYS A 351 1.68 -28.72 -6.20
C LYS A 351 1.93 -29.45 -4.89
N GLU A 352 1.68 -28.79 -3.78
CA GLU A 352 1.90 -29.29 -2.44
C GLU A 352 0.60 -29.37 -1.65
N MET A 353 0.51 -30.34 -0.74
CA MET A 353 -0.65 -30.49 0.16
C MET A 353 -0.69 -29.37 1.22
N ASN A 354 0.47 -28.88 1.65
CA ASN A 354 0.63 -27.83 2.65
C ASN A 354 1.67 -26.81 2.16
N PRO A 355 1.33 -25.91 1.23
CA PRO A 355 2.28 -25.01 0.59
C PRO A 355 3.07 -24.14 1.57
N PHE A 356 2.47 -23.70 2.68
CA PHE A 356 3.14 -22.92 3.72
C PHE A 356 4.23 -23.71 4.47
N LEU A 357 4.15 -25.04 4.47
CA LEU A 357 5.14 -25.94 5.08
C LEU A 357 6.14 -26.48 4.06
N GLY A 358 6.02 -26.08 2.81
CA GLY A 358 6.69 -26.71 1.68
C GLY A 358 7.85 -25.93 1.10
N TYR A 359 7.95 -25.98 -0.21
CA TYR A 359 9.02 -25.45 -1.04
C TYR A 359 8.83 -23.92 -1.25
N ARG A 360 9.35 -23.14 -0.31
CA ARG A 360 9.22 -21.67 -0.36
C ARG A 360 10.49 -20.97 0.14
N ALA A 361 10.61 -19.71 -0.23
CA ALA A 361 11.61 -18.77 0.27
C ALA A 361 13.05 -19.32 0.18
N ILE A 362 13.75 -19.38 1.30
CA ILE A 362 15.16 -19.85 1.31
C ILE A 362 15.31 -21.29 0.82
N ARG A 363 14.29 -22.14 1.01
CA ARG A 363 14.31 -23.52 0.53
C ARG A 363 14.38 -23.57 -0.99
N LEU A 364 13.57 -22.74 -1.65
CA LEU A 364 13.61 -22.53 -3.09
C LEU A 364 14.93 -21.91 -3.52
N CYS A 365 15.39 -20.88 -2.82
CA CYS A 365 16.61 -20.15 -3.17
C CYS A 365 17.89 -21.02 -3.09
N LEU A 366 17.97 -21.91 -2.13
CA LEU A 366 19.11 -22.83 -1.98
C LEU A 366 19.13 -23.93 -3.06
N ASP A 367 17.98 -24.27 -3.64
CA ASP A 367 17.83 -25.24 -4.72
C ASP A 367 17.97 -24.55 -6.08
N GLU A 368 17.22 -23.49 -6.34
CA GLU A 368 17.27 -22.65 -7.56
C GLU A 368 18.32 -21.55 -7.40
N GLN A 369 19.59 -21.94 -7.29
CA GLN A 369 20.68 -21.01 -6.94
C GLN A 369 20.88 -19.89 -7.95
N ASP A 370 20.54 -20.07 -9.22
CA ASP A 370 20.68 -19.01 -10.23
C ASP A 370 19.76 -17.81 -9.89
N VAL A 371 18.55 -18.08 -9.43
CA VAL A 371 17.61 -17.04 -8.96
C VAL A 371 18.17 -16.33 -7.74
N PHE A 372 18.68 -17.07 -6.78
CA PHE A 372 19.23 -16.53 -5.53
C PHE A 372 20.52 -15.72 -5.78
N ARG A 373 21.44 -16.24 -6.56
CA ARG A 373 22.72 -15.58 -6.89
C ARG A 373 22.51 -14.28 -7.64
N THR A 374 21.56 -14.23 -8.57
CA THR A 374 21.19 -13.01 -9.30
C THR A 374 20.70 -11.92 -8.34
N GLN A 375 19.83 -12.26 -7.40
CA GLN A 375 19.36 -11.33 -6.37
C GLN A 375 20.50 -10.84 -5.47
N LEU A 376 21.35 -11.75 -5.01
CA LEU A 376 22.49 -11.41 -4.14
C LEU A 376 23.50 -10.49 -4.85
N ARG A 377 23.81 -10.72 -6.13
CA ARG A 377 24.67 -9.82 -6.90
C ARG A 377 24.07 -8.42 -7.00
N ALA A 378 22.78 -8.32 -7.30
CA ALA A 378 22.10 -7.03 -7.37
C ALA A 378 22.15 -6.28 -6.02
N LEU A 379 21.93 -6.96 -4.91
CA LEU A 379 22.04 -6.41 -3.57
C LEU A 379 23.47 -5.95 -3.24
N LEU A 380 24.47 -6.79 -3.53
CA LEU A 380 25.86 -6.48 -3.29
C LEU A 380 26.34 -5.27 -4.11
N ARG A 381 25.91 -5.17 -5.37
CA ARG A 381 26.17 -4.00 -6.22
C ARG A 381 25.52 -2.72 -5.66
N ALA A 382 24.31 -2.84 -5.12
CA ALA A 382 23.60 -1.71 -4.54
C ALA A 382 24.15 -1.25 -3.18
N SER A 383 24.91 -2.08 -2.49
CA SER A 383 25.39 -1.88 -1.13
C SER A 383 26.20 -0.60 -0.90
N VAL A 384 26.80 -0.04 -1.93
CA VAL A 384 27.62 1.20 -1.85
C VAL A 384 26.76 2.47 -1.83
N TYR A 385 25.45 2.37 -2.06
CA TYR A 385 24.55 3.52 -2.14
C TYR A 385 23.79 3.83 -0.85
N GLY A 386 24.05 3.08 0.22
CA GLY A 386 23.42 3.33 1.52
C GLY A 386 23.75 2.25 2.56
N ASN A 387 23.01 2.26 3.66
CA ASN A 387 23.18 1.29 4.76
C ASN A 387 22.34 0.04 4.51
N LEU A 388 22.82 -0.82 3.60
CA LEU A 388 22.15 -2.08 3.28
C LEU A 388 22.36 -3.12 4.36
N LYS A 389 21.26 -3.80 4.75
CA LYS A 389 21.25 -5.02 5.54
C LYS A 389 20.49 -6.10 4.78
N ILE A 390 20.98 -7.34 4.82
CA ILE A 390 20.37 -8.47 4.10
C ILE A 390 19.79 -9.46 5.11
N MET A 391 18.57 -9.91 4.85
CA MET A 391 17.84 -10.82 5.72
C MET A 391 17.32 -12.03 4.93
N PHE A 392 17.60 -13.24 5.42
CA PHE A 392 17.10 -14.48 4.84
C PHE A 392 15.79 -14.91 5.52
N PRO A 393 14.71 -15.14 4.73
CA PRO A 393 13.44 -15.61 5.27
C PRO A 393 13.42 -17.13 5.50
N MET A 394 12.47 -17.61 6.31
CA MET A 394 12.12 -19.03 6.47
C MET A 394 13.28 -19.94 6.89
N ILE A 395 14.23 -19.42 7.64
CA ILE A 395 15.34 -20.20 8.19
C ILE A 395 14.85 -21.11 9.32
N ALA A 396 15.00 -22.40 9.12
CA ALA A 396 14.65 -23.42 10.13
C ALA A 396 15.88 -24.00 10.82
N THR A 397 17.01 -24.12 10.11
CA THR A 397 18.23 -24.72 10.60
C THR A 397 19.43 -23.79 10.43
N LEU A 398 20.43 -23.98 11.29
CA LEU A 398 21.69 -23.23 11.20
C LEU A 398 22.43 -23.52 9.88
N ASP A 399 22.33 -24.73 9.37
CA ASP A 399 22.92 -25.11 8.08
C ASP A 399 22.32 -24.32 6.91
N GLU A 400 21.01 -24.07 6.90
CA GLU A 400 20.39 -23.22 5.89
C GLU A 400 20.95 -21.79 5.92
N PHE A 401 21.11 -21.21 7.10
CA PHE A 401 21.73 -19.90 7.25
C PHE A 401 23.18 -19.88 6.74
N ARG A 402 23.96 -20.87 7.14
CA ARG A 402 25.37 -21.02 6.71
C ARG A 402 25.50 -21.17 5.20
N GLN A 403 24.63 -21.97 4.58
CA GLN A 403 24.62 -22.14 3.11
C GLN A 403 24.27 -20.83 2.40
N ALA A 404 23.25 -20.12 2.85
CA ALA A 404 22.86 -18.84 2.28
C ALA A 404 23.98 -17.80 2.42
N GLN A 405 24.60 -17.72 3.59
CA GLN A 405 25.73 -16.82 3.84
C GLN A 405 26.94 -17.18 2.99
N ALA A 406 27.24 -18.45 2.82
CA ALA A 406 28.35 -18.91 1.99
C ALA A 406 28.16 -18.51 0.51
N ILE A 407 26.94 -18.64 -0.02
CA ILE A 407 26.60 -18.20 -1.38
C ILE A 407 26.76 -16.68 -1.51
N LEU A 408 26.31 -15.91 -0.52
CA LEU A 408 26.47 -14.46 -0.50
C LEU A 408 27.95 -14.06 -0.55
N LEU A 409 28.79 -14.67 0.27
CA LEU A 409 30.22 -14.40 0.34
C LEU A 409 30.94 -14.81 -0.96
N GLU A 410 30.53 -15.90 -1.58
CA GLU A 410 31.04 -16.35 -2.88
C GLU A 410 30.73 -15.34 -3.98
N GLU A 411 29.49 -14.83 -4.06
CA GLU A 411 29.13 -13.80 -5.03
C GLU A 411 29.83 -12.47 -4.76
N LYS A 412 30.01 -12.11 -3.48
CA LYS A 412 30.82 -10.93 -3.12
C LYS A 412 32.25 -11.04 -3.62
N ALA A 413 32.89 -12.18 -3.41
CA ALA A 413 34.27 -12.43 -3.86
C ALA A 413 34.37 -12.31 -5.38
N LYS A 414 33.43 -12.88 -6.14
CA LYS A 414 33.40 -12.78 -7.62
C LYS A 414 33.26 -11.35 -8.11
N LEU A 415 32.39 -10.54 -7.48
CA LEU A 415 32.20 -9.14 -7.84
C LEU A 415 33.46 -8.31 -7.56
N VAL A 416 34.08 -8.50 -6.42
CA VAL A 416 35.32 -7.80 -6.04
C VAL A 416 36.48 -8.18 -7.01
N GLU A 417 36.62 -9.45 -7.34
CA GLU A 417 37.62 -9.92 -8.33
C GLU A 417 37.37 -9.30 -9.71
N ALA A 418 36.11 -9.11 -10.09
CA ALA A 418 35.73 -8.44 -11.35
C ALA A 418 35.86 -6.90 -11.29
N GLY A 419 36.34 -6.32 -10.19
CA GLY A 419 36.54 -4.90 -10.01
C GLY A 419 35.28 -4.10 -9.58
N THR A 420 34.21 -4.78 -9.18
CA THR A 420 33.01 -4.12 -8.66
C THR A 420 33.20 -3.79 -7.18
N THR A 421 32.94 -2.54 -6.80
CA THR A 421 32.99 -2.12 -5.40
C THR A 421 31.77 -2.63 -4.65
N VAL A 422 32.00 -3.28 -3.51
CA VAL A 422 30.97 -3.77 -2.59
C VAL A 422 31.27 -3.22 -1.20
N SER A 423 30.24 -2.84 -0.45
CA SER A 423 30.41 -2.37 0.93
C SER A 423 30.97 -3.47 1.83
N ASP A 424 31.87 -3.09 2.75
CA ASP A 424 32.42 -3.99 3.76
C ASP A 424 31.60 -4.05 5.05
N SER A 425 30.57 -3.20 5.16
CA SER A 425 29.73 -3.05 6.36
C SER A 425 28.31 -3.59 6.23
N ILE A 426 28.08 -4.56 5.35
CA ILE A 426 26.76 -5.18 5.18
C ILE A 426 26.48 -6.10 6.36
N GLU A 427 25.49 -5.78 7.18
CA GLU A 427 24.98 -6.72 8.18
C GLU A 427 24.11 -7.78 7.50
N VAL A 428 24.29 -9.02 7.91
CA VAL A 428 23.55 -10.19 7.41
C VAL A 428 22.82 -10.86 8.57
N GLY A 429 21.52 -10.91 8.48
CA GLY A 429 20.67 -11.50 9.49
C GLY A 429 19.64 -12.46 8.92
N MET A 430 18.70 -12.84 9.75
CA MET A 430 17.62 -13.73 9.38
C MET A 430 16.27 -13.30 9.95
N MET A 431 15.22 -13.67 9.25
CA MET A 431 13.87 -13.61 9.80
C MET A 431 13.64 -14.81 10.72
N VAL A 432 13.20 -14.53 11.92
CA VAL A 432 12.77 -15.57 12.87
C VAL A 432 11.26 -15.72 12.77
N GLU A 433 10.84 -16.72 12.08
CA GLU A 433 9.42 -16.98 11.77
C GLU A 433 9.06 -18.48 11.88
N ILE A 434 10.06 -19.33 12.02
CA ILE A 434 9.87 -20.76 12.29
C ILE A 434 10.20 -21.02 13.77
N PRO A 435 9.31 -21.68 14.53
CA PRO A 435 9.52 -21.92 15.96
C PRO A 435 10.86 -22.58 16.30
N ALA A 436 11.34 -23.48 15.45
CA ALA A 436 12.64 -24.14 15.64
C ALA A 436 13.80 -23.13 15.72
N SER A 437 13.79 -22.08 14.89
CA SER A 437 14.83 -21.05 14.93
C SER A 437 14.73 -20.15 16.16
N ALA A 438 13.52 -19.91 16.67
CA ALA A 438 13.32 -19.18 17.91
C ALA A 438 13.85 -19.98 19.12
N VAL A 439 13.57 -21.27 19.16
CA VAL A 439 14.07 -22.17 20.24
C VAL A 439 15.59 -22.27 20.24
N LEU A 440 16.21 -22.25 19.06
CA LEU A 440 17.66 -22.35 18.89
C LEU A 440 18.34 -20.97 18.68
N ALA A 441 17.68 -19.89 19.01
CA ALA A 441 18.16 -18.54 18.75
C ALA A 441 19.52 -18.22 19.37
N ASP A 442 19.86 -18.85 20.53
CA ASP A 442 21.16 -18.71 21.17
C ASP A 442 22.33 -19.22 20.33
N GLN A 443 22.09 -20.20 19.45
CA GLN A 443 23.10 -20.69 18.49
C GLN A 443 23.16 -19.82 17.26
N PHE A 444 22.02 -19.42 16.71
CA PHE A 444 21.95 -18.49 15.57
C PHE A 444 22.57 -17.13 15.89
N ALA A 445 22.36 -16.60 17.09
CA ALA A 445 22.87 -15.31 17.52
C ALA A 445 24.40 -15.19 17.47
N LYS A 446 25.12 -16.28 17.54
CA LYS A 446 26.59 -16.32 17.40
C LYS A 446 27.05 -16.05 15.97
N GLU A 447 26.21 -16.29 14.98
CA GLU A 447 26.57 -16.26 13.56
C GLU A 447 25.87 -15.14 12.78
N VAL A 448 24.66 -14.71 13.20
CA VAL A 448 23.95 -13.59 12.55
C VAL A 448 24.44 -12.25 13.08
N ASP A 449 24.21 -11.19 12.31
CA ASP A 449 24.40 -9.82 12.79
C ASP A 449 23.14 -9.28 13.46
N PHE A 450 21.97 -9.78 13.10
CA PHE A 450 20.68 -9.39 13.69
C PHE A 450 19.61 -10.46 13.47
N PHE A 451 18.53 -10.33 14.23
CA PHE A 451 17.26 -11.01 14.01
C PHE A 451 16.17 -10.00 13.64
N SER A 452 15.26 -10.40 12.76
CA SER A 452 13.97 -9.75 12.58
C SER A 452 12.86 -10.77 12.75
N ILE A 453 11.98 -10.52 13.71
CA ILE A 453 10.92 -11.48 14.06
C ILE A 453 9.73 -11.29 13.13
N GLY A 454 9.41 -12.31 12.34
CA GLY A 454 8.25 -12.36 11.46
C GLY A 454 7.05 -12.98 12.16
N THR A 455 6.32 -12.20 12.94
CA THR A 455 5.26 -12.69 13.83
C THR A 455 4.10 -13.34 13.09
N ASN A 456 3.78 -12.91 11.88
CA ASN A 456 2.66 -13.48 11.13
C ASN A 456 2.86 -15.00 10.91
N ASP A 457 4.01 -15.38 10.37
CA ASP A 457 4.34 -16.79 10.15
C ASP A 457 4.75 -17.50 11.45
N LEU A 458 5.43 -16.82 12.37
CA LEU A 458 5.79 -17.40 13.66
C LEU A 458 4.54 -17.84 14.44
N ILE A 459 3.49 -17.02 14.47
CA ILE A 459 2.22 -17.35 15.12
C ILE A 459 1.55 -18.53 14.38
N GLN A 460 1.46 -18.45 13.05
CA GLN A 460 0.86 -19.50 12.23
C GLN A 460 1.52 -20.86 12.49
N TYR A 461 2.82 -20.94 12.47
CA TYR A 461 3.56 -22.20 12.68
C TYR A 461 3.55 -22.67 14.15
N THR A 462 3.60 -21.74 15.10
CA THR A 462 3.55 -22.09 16.53
C THR A 462 2.19 -22.63 16.91
N MET A 463 1.11 -22.01 16.42
CA MET A 463 -0.27 -22.41 16.70
C MET A 463 -0.76 -23.53 15.75
N ALA A 464 0.03 -23.90 14.74
CA ALA A 464 -0.32 -24.88 13.71
C ALA A 464 -1.68 -24.60 13.05
N ALA A 465 -1.96 -23.33 12.78
CA ALA A 465 -3.23 -22.87 12.22
C ALA A 465 -3.01 -21.93 11.05
N ASP A 466 -3.64 -22.23 9.91
CA ASP A 466 -3.62 -21.37 8.74
C ASP A 466 -4.39 -20.06 9.04
N ARG A 467 -3.67 -18.93 9.09
CA ARG A 467 -4.25 -17.60 9.37
C ARG A 467 -5.25 -17.12 8.32
N MET A 468 -5.19 -17.69 7.11
CA MET A 468 -6.13 -17.37 6.03
C MET A 468 -7.43 -18.17 6.09
N ASN A 469 -7.50 -19.21 6.95
CA ASN A 469 -8.67 -20.02 7.14
C ASN A 469 -9.55 -19.45 8.26
N GLU A 470 -10.69 -18.87 7.89
CA GLU A 470 -11.62 -18.22 8.80
C GLU A 470 -12.09 -19.11 9.96
N ARG A 471 -12.18 -20.43 9.74
CA ARG A 471 -12.67 -21.38 10.76
C ARG A 471 -11.70 -21.62 11.89
N VAL A 472 -10.40 -21.39 11.66
CA VAL A 472 -9.33 -21.56 12.67
C VAL A 472 -8.61 -20.25 12.98
N ALA A 473 -9.09 -19.12 12.44
CA ALA A 473 -8.51 -17.80 12.66
C ALA A 473 -8.47 -17.38 14.15
N TYR A 474 -9.34 -17.96 14.98
CA TYR A 474 -9.34 -17.75 16.44
C TYR A 474 -8.03 -18.25 17.12
N LEU A 475 -7.28 -19.12 16.47
CA LEU A 475 -5.96 -19.58 16.95
C LEU A 475 -4.82 -18.63 16.57
N TYR A 476 -5.06 -17.67 15.71
CA TYR A 476 -4.09 -16.61 15.43
C TYR A 476 -4.09 -15.63 16.61
N GLN A 477 -3.22 -15.89 17.59
CA GLN A 477 -3.21 -15.20 18.87
C GLN A 477 -1.84 -14.53 19.13
N PRO A 478 -1.64 -13.27 18.70
CA PRO A 478 -0.37 -12.55 18.88
C PRO A 478 -0.02 -12.35 20.36
N TYR A 479 -1.01 -12.27 21.24
CA TYR A 479 -0.83 -12.07 22.68
C TYR A 479 -0.75 -13.35 23.48
N ASN A 480 -0.80 -14.51 22.83
CA ASN A 480 -0.65 -15.76 23.54
C ASN A 480 0.72 -15.81 24.26
N PRO A 481 0.78 -16.19 25.54
CA PRO A 481 2.04 -16.26 26.26
C PRO A 481 3.11 -17.14 25.61
N SER A 482 2.72 -18.16 24.84
CA SER A 482 3.67 -18.99 24.08
C SER A 482 4.42 -18.18 23.02
N ILE A 483 3.72 -17.27 22.35
CA ILE A 483 4.32 -16.37 21.36
C ILE A 483 5.25 -15.37 22.04
N LEU A 484 4.81 -14.75 23.13
CA LEU A 484 5.62 -13.80 23.88
C LEU A 484 6.90 -14.45 24.42
N ARG A 485 6.84 -15.71 24.87
CA ARG A 485 8.01 -16.48 25.31
C ARG A 485 8.99 -16.73 24.17
N LEU A 486 8.51 -17.10 22.98
CA LEU A 486 9.38 -17.25 21.80
C LEU A 486 10.05 -15.94 21.42
N VAL A 487 9.29 -14.84 21.38
CA VAL A 487 9.82 -13.50 21.10
C VAL A 487 10.91 -13.13 22.11
N LYS A 488 10.67 -13.36 23.39
CA LYS A 488 11.67 -13.09 24.43
C LYS A 488 12.94 -13.93 24.26
N MET A 489 12.80 -15.20 23.93
CA MET A 489 13.96 -16.08 23.68
C MET A 489 14.85 -15.51 22.58
N VAL A 490 14.27 -15.00 21.50
CA VAL A 490 15.01 -14.42 20.37
C VAL A 490 15.71 -13.13 20.79
N ILE A 491 15.00 -12.21 21.46
CA ILE A 491 15.57 -10.93 21.92
C ILE A 491 16.72 -11.16 22.91
N ASP A 492 16.52 -12.01 23.90
CA ASP A 492 17.55 -12.33 24.92
C ASP A 492 18.79 -12.97 24.28
N ALA A 493 18.59 -13.88 23.31
CA ALA A 493 19.68 -14.51 22.59
C ALA A 493 20.50 -13.50 21.78
N ALA A 494 19.83 -12.56 21.10
CA ALA A 494 20.49 -11.49 20.38
C ALA A 494 21.32 -10.61 21.33
N HIS A 495 20.73 -10.12 22.39
CA HIS A 495 21.37 -9.22 23.35
C HIS A 495 22.55 -9.85 24.05
N LYS A 496 22.49 -11.16 24.37
CA LYS A 496 23.60 -11.90 24.96
C LYS A 496 24.86 -11.89 24.10
N GLU A 497 24.70 -11.88 22.78
CA GLU A 497 25.79 -11.81 21.80
C GLU A 497 26.08 -10.37 21.32
N GLY A 498 25.48 -9.35 21.94
CA GLY A 498 25.63 -7.95 21.54
C GLY A 498 25.00 -7.60 20.20
N LYS A 499 23.99 -8.35 19.78
CA LYS A 499 23.25 -8.15 18.53
C LYS A 499 21.90 -7.48 18.80
N TRP A 500 21.30 -6.88 17.77
CA TRP A 500 19.97 -6.31 17.88
C TRP A 500 18.88 -7.27 17.35
N ALA A 501 17.68 -7.11 17.86
CA ALA A 501 16.49 -7.81 17.41
C ALA A 501 15.38 -6.83 17.03
N GLY A 502 14.90 -6.97 15.82
CA GLY A 502 13.74 -6.24 15.28
C GLY A 502 12.52 -7.13 15.11
N MET A 503 11.41 -6.51 14.76
CA MET A 503 10.17 -7.18 14.42
C MET A 503 9.51 -6.48 13.23
N CYS A 504 9.10 -7.25 12.23
CA CYS A 504 8.47 -6.72 11.02
C CYS A 504 7.07 -7.27 10.75
N GLY A 505 6.56 -8.13 11.61
CA GLY A 505 5.16 -8.57 11.57
C GLY A 505 4.19 -7.48 12.00
N GLU A 506 2.90 -7.69 11.77
CA GLU A 506 1.85 -6.72 12.12
C GLU A 506 1.83 -6.34 13.60
N MET A 507 2.26 -7.25 14.47
CA MET A 507 2.34 -7.02 15.91
C MET A 507 3.24 -5.82 16.28
N ALA A 508 4.26 -5.51 15.49
CA ALA A 508 5.18 -4.39 15.77
C ALA A 508 4.52 -3.02 15.73
N GLY A 509 3.45 -2.86 14.95
CA GLY A 509 2.66 -1.62 14.85
C GLY A 509 1.38 -1.62 15.69
N ASP A 510 1.12 -2.69 16.42
CA ASP A 510 -0.10 -2.82 17.22
C ASP A 510 0.04 -2.10 18.56
N SER A 511 -0.86 -1.19 18.85
CA SER A 511 -0.84 -0.36 20.07
C SER A 511 -0.91 -1.16 21.37
N LEU A 512 -1.55 -2.33 21.37
CA LEU A 512 -1.59 -3.23 22.52
C LEU A 512 -0.30 -4.04 22.66
N ALA A 513 0.37 -4.34 21.56
CA ALA A 513 1.62 -5.11 21.58
C ALA A 513 2.85 -4.25 21.91
N ILE A 514 2.87 -3.00 21.50
CA ILE A 514 4.02 -2.09 21.68
C ILE A 514 4.51 -2.04 23.14
N PRO A 515 3.67 -1.89 24.19
CA PRO A 515 4.12 -1.93 25.57
C PRO A 515 4.83 -3.24 25.95
N LEU A 516 4.29 -4.37 25.50
CA LEU A 516 4.86 -5.69 25.75
C LEU A 516 6.21 -5.85 25.04
N LEU A 517 6.28 -5.48 23.76
CA LEU A 517 7.50 -5.58 22.96
C LEU A 517 8.61 -4.69 23.50
N LEU A 518 8.28 -3.48 23.94
CA LEU A 518 9.22 -2.60 24.62
C LEU A 518 9.75 -3.24 25.89
N GLY A 519 8.87 -3.82 26.70
CA GLY A 519 9.25 -4.52 27.94
C GLY A 519 10.06 -5.79 27.71
N LEU A 520 9.83 -6.50 26.59
CA LEU A 520 10.64 -7.66 26.19
C LEU A 520 12.02 -7.27 25.67
N GLY A 521 12.25 -5.98 25.38
CA GLY A 521 13.54 -5.45 24.96
C GLY A 521 13.72 -5.34 23.46
N LEU A 522 12.66 -5.31 22.66
CA LEU A 522 12.75 -5.14 21.21
C LEU A 522 13.46 -3.84 20.84
N ASP A 523 14.41 -3.92 19.90
CA ASP A 523 15.24 -2.78 19.50
C ASP A 523 14.66 -2.01 18.31
N GLU A 524 14.08 -2.71 17.34
CA GLU A 524 13.53 -2.14 16.11
C GLU A 524 12.09 -2.61 15.89
N PHE A 525 11.20 -1.65 15.67
CA PHE A 525 9.79 -1.88 15.35
C PHE A 525 9.56 -1.49 13.89
N SER A 526 9.28 -2.46 13.02
CA SER A 526 9.00 -2.22 11.60
C SER A 526 7.52 -2.42 11.30
N MET A 527 6.90 -1.39 10.74
CA MET A 527 5.45 -1.30 10.58
C MET A 527 5.07 -0.58 9.28
N SER A 528 3.79 -0.47 9.00
CA SER A 528 3.32 0.43 7.95
C SER A 528 3.75 1.85 8.25
N ALA A 529 4.14 2.62 7.23
CA ALA A 529 4.61 3.99 7.40
C ALA A 529 3.62 4.86 8.19
N THR A 530 2.33 4.71 7.93
CA THR A 530 1.25 5.45 8.64
C THR A 530 1.11 5.11 10.13
N SER A 531 1.67 4.01 10.58
CA SER A 531 1.66 3.59 11.99
C SER A 531 2.82 4.17 12.80
N ILE A 532 3.82 4.75 12.15
CA ILE A 532 5.06 5.20 12.81
C ILE A 532 4.81 6.35 13.79
N LEU A 533 4.14 7.41 13.37
CA LEU A 533 3.88 8.56 14.24
C LEU A 533 2.96 8.24 15.42
N PRO A 534 1.87 7.47 15.24
CA PRO A 534 1.10 6.95 16.37
C PRO A 534 1.96 6.13 17.35
N ALA A 535 2.80 5.23 16.86
CA ALA A 535 3.69 4.41 17.68
C ALA A 535 4.74 5.26 18.42
N ARG A 536 5.34 6.25 17.76
CA ARG A 536 6.29 7.19 18.41
C ARG A 536 5.62 7.98 19.52
N THR A 537 4.41 8.45 19.30
CA THR A 537 3.62 9.15 20.30
C THR A 537 3.35 8.27 21.52
N GLN A 538 2.99 7.01 21.29
CA GLN A 538 2.75 6.05 22.37
C GLN A 538 4.05 5.75 23.14
N LEU A 539 5.13 5.40 22.45
CA LEU A 539 6.43 5.06 23.04
C LEU A 539 7.01 6.22 23.86
N SER A 540 6.82 7.46 23.41
CA SER A 540 7.31 8.63 24.15
C SER A 540 6.68 8.80 25.53
N LYS A 541 5.53 8.20 25.77
CA LYS A 541 4.80 8.22 27.05
C LYS A 541 5.08 7.01 27.94
N LEU A 542 5.66 5.96 27.38
CA LEU A 542 5.94 4.71 28.10
C LEU A 542 7.32 4.76 28.77
N SER A 543 7.42 4.19 29.98
CA SER A 543 8.68 3.91 30.64
C SER A 543 9.11 2.48 30.32
N LYS A 544 10.33 2.30 29.81
CA LYS A 544 10.85 0.97 29.54
C LYS A 544 10.90 0.10 30.79
N ALA A 545 11.32 0.66 31.92
CA ALA A 545 11.39 -0.07 33.20
C ALA A 545 10.02 -0.58 33.66
N GLU A 546 8.97 0.24 33.52
CA GLU A 546 7.61 -0.18 33.86
C GLU A 546 7.10 -1.26 32.90
N MET A 547 7.42 -1.14 31.60
CA MET A 547 7.04 -2.14 30.60
C MET A 547 7.79 -3.47 30.77
N GLU A 548 9.00 -3.45 31.26
CA GLU A 548 9.71 -4.69 31.65
C GLU A 548 8.94 -5.47 32.74
N THR A 549 8.46 -4.75 33.75
CA THR A 549 7.61 -5.35 34.79
C THR A 549 6.29 -5.89 34.24
N LEU A 550 5.67 -5.17 33.32
CA LEU A 550 4.46 -5.60 32.61
C LEU A 550 4.71 -6.88 31.81
N ALA A 551 5.79 -6.91 31.03
CA ALA A 551 6.15 -8.06 30.19
C ALA A 551 6.46 -9.31 31.05
N GLU A 552 7.16 -9.17 32.16
CA GLU A 552 7.41 -10.27 33.10
C GLU A 552 6.11 -10.90 33.60
N LYS A 553 5.11 -10.08 33.94
CA LYS A 553 3.78 -10.56 34.32
C LYS A 553 3.08 -11.28 33.18
N ALA A 554 3.09 -10.68 31.98
CA ALA A 554 2.46 -11.27 30.80
C ALA A 554 3.00 -12.66 30.46
N LEU A 555 4.31 -12.88 30.63
CA LEU A 555 4.96 -14.18 30.40
C LEU A 555 4.50 -15.28 31.36
N THR A 556 3.92 -14.93 32.49
CA THR A 556 3.39 -15.88 33.49
C THR A 556 1.91 -16.21 33.30
N MET A 557 1.23 -15.50 32.40
CA MET A 557 -0.19 -15.69 32.11
C MET A 557 -0.44 -16.96 31.30
N SER A 558 -1.69 -17.41 31.25
CA SER A 558 -2.08 -18.67 30.62
C SER A 558 -2.78 -18.45 29.28
N THR A 559 -3.43 -17.31 29.08
CA THR A 559 -4.25 -17.02 27.89
C THR A 559 -3.92 -15.66 27.28
N ALA A 560 -4.27 -15.50 26.01
CA ALA A 560 -4.12 -14.22 25.30
C ALA A 560 -5.03 -13.13 25.91
N GLU A 561 -6.23 -13.49 26.35
CA GLU A 561 -7.19 -12.58 26.98
C GLU A 561 -6.65 -11.99 28.28
N GLU A 562 -6.02 -12.81 29.14
CA GLU A 562 -5.38 -12.33 30.38
C GLU A 562 -4.27 -11.32 30.08
N VAL A 563 -3.49 -11.55 29.03
CA VAL A 563 -2.43 -10.62 28.59
C VAL A 563 -3.03 -9.31 28.09
N VAL A 564 -4.08 -9.36 27.26
CA VAL A 564 -4.76 -8.16 26.74
C VAL A 564 -5.37 -7.34 27.89
N GLU A 565 -6.02 -7.97 28.85
CA GLU A 565 -6.57 -7.30 30.04
C GLU A 565 -5.48 -6.62 30.87
N LEU A 566 -4.34 -7.30 31.04
CA LEU A 566 -3.18 -6.74 31.73
C LEU A 566 -2.67 -5.46 31.03
N VAL A 567 -2.52 -5.50 29.70
CA VAL A 567 -2.07 -4.32 28.95
C VAL A 567 -3.07 -3.18 29.01
N LYS A 568 -4.36 -3.45 28.95
CA LYS A 568 -5.42 -2.43 29.05
C LYS A 568 -5.52 -1.78 30.43
N SER A 569 -4.92 -2.34 31.44
CA SER A 569 -4.94 -1.83 32.82
C SER A 569 -3.87 -0.76 33.11
N ILE A 570 -2.98 -0.45 32.15
CA ILE A 570 -1.91 0.54 32.28
C ILE A 570 -2.25 1.91 31.70
#